data_d98d1805878eecb396679ee75503a839
#
_entry.id   d98d1805878eecb396679ee75503a839
#
_cell.length_a   1.000
_cell.length_b   1.000
_cell.length_c   1.000
_cell.angle_alpha   90.00
_cell.angle_beta   90.00
_cell.angle_gamma   90.00
#
_symmetry.space_group_name_H-M   'P 1'
#
loop_
_entity.id
_entity.type
_entity.pdbx_description
1 polymer ?
#
loop_
_entity_poly.entity_id
_entity_poly.type
_entity_poly.pdbx_seq_one_letter_code
_entity_poly.pdbx_strand_id
1 'polypeptide(L)'
;LKITINMNEAEIWKKIELFFEHNFNTEKNPPIESMLFLIGVQELGSGQQKYTKDDKVNLIHIAVCRLLEPFGYYRFSHYVDGWPQYDEIDNLPELKPNEQSILMRKAIVQYFLDEEIPLD
;
A
#
# COMPACT_ATOMS: atom_id res chain seq x y z
N LEU A 1 -1.08 6.11 -18.16
CA LEU A 1 -2.18 5.24 -17.74
C LEU A 1 -2.45 4.15 -18.77
N LYS A 2 -2.63 4.60 -20.01
CA LYS A 2 -2.85 3.67 -21.12
C LYS A 2 -1.64 2.81 -21.39
N ILE A 3 -0.45 3.29 -21.05
CA ILE A 3 0.79 2.53 -21.19
C ILE A 3 0.77 1.33 -20.23
N THR A 4 0.26 1.51 -19.01
CA THR A 4 0.23 0.43 -18.03
C THR A 4 -0.76 -0.67 -18.41
N ILE A 5 -1.76 -0.38 -19.23
CA ILE A 5 -2.72 -1.39 -19.69
C ILE A 5 -2.02 -2.46 -20.53
N ASN A 6 -0.97 -2.08 -21.27
CA ASN A 6 -0.23 -2.98 -22.14
C ASN A 6 0.89 -3.72 -21.44
N MET A 7 1.11 -3.43 -20.15
CA MET A 7 2.15 -4.09 -19.36
C MET A 7 1.54 -5.28 -18.62
N ASN A 8 2.29 -6.37 -18.52
CA ASN A 8 1.89 -7.46 -17.68
C ASN A 8 2.17 -7.09 -16.21
N GLU A 9 1.59 -7.84 -15.30
CA GLU A 9 1.66 -7.57 -13.87
C GLU A 9 3.09 -7.59 -13.36
N ALA A 10 3.93 -8.49 -13.87
CA ALA A 10 5.33 -8.58 -13.45
C ALA A 10 6.12 -7.32 -13.84
N GLU A 11 5.85 -6.78 -15.03
CA GLU A 11 6.51 -5.54 -15.46
C GLU A 11 6.10 -4.36 -14.61
N ILE A 12 4.81 -4.26 -14.31
CA ILE A 12 4.29 -3.19 -13.45
C ILE A 12 4.91 -3.31 -12.06
N TRP A 13 4.96 -4.52 -11.52
CA TRP A 13 5.53 -4.75 -10.20
C TRP A 13 7.00 -4.33 -10.13
N LYS A 14 7.77 -4.65 -11.15
CA LYS A 14 9.17 -4.25 -11.22
C LYS A 14 9.31 -2.73 -11.21
N LYS A 15 8.44 -2.03 -11.92
CA LYS A 15 8.44 -0.57 -11.94
C LYS A 15 8.06 0.01 -10.57
N ILE A 16 7.15 -0.65 -9.84
CA ILE A 16 6.79 -0.24 -8.50
C ILE A 16 7.98 -0.40 -7.55
N GLU A 17 8.68 -1.52 -7.63
CA GLU A 17 9.90 -1.71 -6.83
C GLU A 17 10.92 -0.61 -7.10
N LEU A 18 11.15 -0.29 -8.36
CA LEU A 18 12.08 0.78 -8.74
C LEU A 18 11.59 2.15 -8.23
N PHE A 19 10.29 2.39 -8.26
CA PHE A 19 9.72 3.61 -7.71
C PHE A 19 10.09 3.79 -6.24
N PHE A 20 9.93 2.74 -5.44
CA PHE A 20 10.28 2.81 -4.02
C PHE A 20 11.79 2.98 -3.81
N GLU A 21 12.61 2.28 -4.58
CA GLU A 21 14.06 2.41 -4.49
C GLU A 21 14.51 3.83 -4.78
N HIS A 22 13.98 4.46 -5.83
CA HIS A 22 14.41 5.78 -6.27
C HIS A 22 13.86 6.91 -5.43
N ASN A 23 12.61 6.80 -4.97
CA ASN A 23 11.96 7.91 -4.28
C ASN A 23 12.11 7.87 -2.76
N PHE A 24 12.37 6.71 -2.18
CA PHE A 24 12.46 6.55 -0.74
C PHE A 24 13.78 5.95 -0.28
N ASN A 25 14.71 5.78 -1.23
CA ASN A 25 16.05 5.27 -0.93
C ASN A 25 15.99 3.95 -0.16
N THR A 26 15.06 3.07 -0.55
CA THR A 26 14.95 1.75 0.05
C THR A 26 16.04 0.83 -0.49
N GLU A 27 16.22 -0.31 0.16
CA GLU A 27 17.08 -1.35 -0.36
C GLU A 27 16.53 -1.89 -1.69
N LYS A 28 17.37 -2.61 -2.41
CA LYS A 28 16.99 -3.22 -3.68
C LYS A 28 15.92 -4.28 -3.45
N ASN A 29 14.89 -4.32 -4.33
CA ASN A 29 13.76 -5.24 -4.18
C ASN A 29 13.14 -5.13 -2.78
N PRO A 30 12.60 -3.94 -2.41
CA PRO A 30 12.09 -3.75 -1.06
C PRO A 30 10.98 -4.73 -0.72
N PRO A 31 10.95 -5.26 0.51
CA PRO A 31 9.88 -6.15 0.95
C PRO A 31 8.52 -5.43 0.92
N ILE A 32 7.46 -6.21 0.78
CA ILE A 32 6.10 -5.66 0.80
C ILE A 32 5.84 -4.87 2.09
N GLU A 33 6.34 -5.37 3.22
CA GLU A 33 6.18 -4.68 4.50
C GLU A 33 6.74 -3.26 4.48
N SER A 34 7.90 -3.07 3.86
CA SER A 34 8.48 -1.74 3.70
C SER A 34 7.62 -0.85 2.82
N MET A 35 7.08 -1.39 1.74
CA MET A 35 6.16 -0.65 0.87
C MET A 35 4.89 -0.26 1.62
N LEU A 36 4.32 -1.16 2.40
CA LEU A 36 3.13 -0.89 3.19
C LEU A 36 3.38 0.23 4.20
N PHE A 37 4.52 0.19 4.87
CA PHE A 37 4.88 1.27 5.80
C PHE A 37 4.90 2.62 5.08
N LEU A 38 5.55 2.69 3.92
CA LEU A 38 5.66 3.94 3.16
C LEU A 38 4.30 4.42 2.63
N ILE A 39 3.44 3.50 2.21
CA ILE A 39 2.08 3.85 1.81
C ILE A 39 1.31 4.40 3.02
N GLY A 40 1.48 3.79 4.20
CA GLY A 40 0.86 4.29 5.42
C GLY A 40 1.31 5.70 5.76
N VAL A 41 2.61 5.99 5.62
CA VAL A 41 3.15 7.34 5.82
C VAL A 41 2.51 8.32 4.84
N GLN A 42 2.37 7.92 3.59
CA GLN A 42 1.73 8.73 2.56
C GLN A 42 0.27 9.03 2.93
N GLU A 43 -0.46 8.03 3.38
CA GLU A 43 -1.87 8.20 3.74
C GLU A 43 -2.05 9.05 5.01
N LEU A 44 -1.09 9.00 5.91
CA LEU A 44 -1.12 9.85 7.10
C LEU A 44 -0.92 11.33 6.75
N GLY A 45 -0.09 11.59 5.73
CA GLY A 45 0.11 12.94 5.23
C GLY A 45 0.96 13.85 6.11
N SER A 46 1.58 13.32 7.17
CA SER A 46 2.39 14.12 8.09
C SER A 46 3.84 14.28 7.67
N GLY A 47 4.21 13.68 6.53
CA GLY A 47 5.57 13.76 6.02
C GLY A 47 6.56 12.92 6.83
N GLN A 48 7.84 13.22 6.65
CA GLN A 48 8.87 12.47 7.33
C GLN A 48 8.97 12.90 8.79
N GLN A 49 8.93 11.93 9.68
CA GLN A 49 9.14 12.13 11.10
C GLN A 49 9.57 10.80 11.70
N LYS A 50 10.00 10.83 12.94
CA LYS A 50 10.35 9.61 13.65
C LYS A 50 9.08 8.95 14.15
N TYR A 51 8.92 7.69 13.81
CA TYR A 51 7.79 6.89 14.25
C TYR A 51 8.24 5.87 15.29
N THR A 52 7.42 5.68 16.30
CA THR A 52 7.66 4.62 17.29
C THR A 52 7.38 3.28 16.64
N LYS A 53 7.76 2.21 17.33
CA LYS A 53 7.47 0.83 16.87
C LYS A 53 5.97 0.63 16.71
N ASP A 54 5.18 1.13 17.66
CA ASP A 54 3.71 1.02 17.61
C ASP A 54 3.14 1.84 16.47
N ASP A 55 3.69 3.02 16.21
CA ASP A 55 3.29 3.85 15.07
C ASP A 55 3.50 3.11 13.76
N LYS A 56 4.63 2.41 13.61
CA LYS A 56 4.93 1.66 12.39
C LYS A 56 3.93 0.56 12.15
N VAL A 57 3.53 -0.16 13.20
CA VAL A 57 2.50 -1.19 13.11
C VAL A 57 1.18 -0.58 12.66
N ASN A 58 0.82 0.55 13.25
CA ASN A 58 -0.43 1.25 12.89
C ASN A 58 -0.39 1.77 11.46
N LEU A 59 0.75 2.27 11.00
CA LEU A 59 0.89 2.76 9.62
C LEU A 59 0.74 1.62 8.61
N ILE A 60 1.32 0.46 8.89
CA ILE A 60 1.13 -0.71 8.05
C ILE A 60 -0.34 -1.10 8.00
N HIS A 61 -1.02 -1.07 9.15
CA HIS A 61 -2.45 -1.38 9.19
C HIS A 61 -3.28 -0.39 8.37
N ILE A 62 -2.97 0.91 8.47
CA ILE A 62 -3.62 1.94 7.66
C ILE A 62 -3.44 1.65 6.18
N ALA A 63 -2.23 1.29 5.77
CA ALA A 63 -1.95 0.94 4.39
C ALA A 63 -2.78 -0.23 3.92
N VAL A 64 -2.86 -1.30 4.72
CA VAL A 64 -3.67 -2.48 4.40
C VAL A 64 -5.13 -2.09 4.22
N CYS A 65 -5.67 -1.29 5.13
CA CYS A 65 -7.06 -0.85 5.04
C CYS A 65 -7.32 -0.03 3.77
N ARG A 66 -6.43 0.92 3.49
CA ARG A 66 -6.57 1.76 2.29
C ARG A 66 -6.49 0.93 1.02
N LEU A 67 -5.54 0.00 0.96
CA LEU A 67 -5.32 -0.84 -0.20
C LEU A 67 -6.49 -1.79 -0.46
N LEU A 68 -7.13 -2.26 0.58
CA LEU A 68 -8.24 -3.22 0.47
C LEU A 68 -9.61 -2.55 0.41
N GLU A 69 -9.66 -1.23 0.54
CA GLU A 69 -10.90 -0.47 0.44
C GLU A 69 -11.58 -0.66 -0.94
N PRO A 70 -10.87 -0.52 -2.07
CA PRO A 70 -11.49 -0.75 -3.37
C PRO A 70 -11.98 -2.17 -3.59
N PHE A 71 -11.47 -3.11 -2.79
CA PHE A 71 -11.88 -4.52 -2.87
C PHE A 71 -13.08 -4.85 -1.98
N GLY A 72 -13.57 -3.85 -1.21
CA GLY A 72 -14.77 -4.01 -0.40
C GLY A 72 -14.56 -4.55 1.00
N TYR A 73 -13.33 -4.63 1.47
CA TYR A 73 -13.05 -5.19 2.80
C TYR A 73 -13.03 -4.15 3.91
N TYR A 74 -12.69 -2.91 3.57
CA TYR A 74 -12.61 -1.82 4.54
C TYR A 74 -13.21 -0.56 3.94
N ARG A 75 -13.65 0.34 4.82
CA ARG A 75 -14.14 1.65 4.42
C ARG A 75 -13.62 2.70 5.38
N PHE A 76 -13.10 3.80 4.84
CA PHE A 76 -12.69 4.93 5.67
C PHE A 76 -13.88 5.43 6.49
N SER A 77 -13.64 5.71 7.75
CA SER A 77 -14.65 6.21 8.66
C SER A 77 -14.40 7.67 9.05
N HIS A 78 -13.37 7.92 9.81
CA HIS A 78 -13.08 9.26 10.33
C HIS A 78 -11.63 9.33 10.77
N TYR A 79 -11.21 10.51 11.23
CA TYR A 79 -9.86 10.70 11.78
C TYR A 79 -9.94 10.78 13.32
N VAL A 80 -8.92 10.23 13.97
CA VAL A 80 -8.70 10.41 15.40
C VAL A 80 -7.28 10.95 15.57
N ASP A 81 -7.17 12.18 16.08
CA ASP A 81 -5.88 12.88 16.23
C ASP A 81 -5.06 12.90 14.94
N GLY A 82 -5.76 13.05 13.81
CA GLY A 82 -5.13 13.07 12.49
C GLY A 82 -4.84 11.72 11.87
N TRP A 83 -5.11 10.63 12.59
CA TRP A 83 -4.90 9.27 12.09
C TRP A 83 -6.18 8.71 11.50
N PRO A 84 -6.16 8.22 10.25
CA PRO A 84 -7.37 7.68 9.63
C PRO A 84 -7.82 6.39 10.29
N GLN A 85 -9.13 6.27 10.46
CA GLN A 85 -9.76 5.09 11.05
C GLN A 85 -10.62 4.43 9.98
N TYR A 86 -10.58 3.10 9.93
CA TYR A 86 -11.32 2.31 8.96
C TYR A 86 -12.24 1.33 9.65
N ASP A 87 -13.42 1.12 9.06
CA ASP A 87 -14.34 0.09 9.49
C ASP A 87 -14.12 -1.16 8.64
N GLU A 88 -14.11 -2.31 9.29
CA GLU A 88 -14.10 -3.59 8.57
C GLU A 88 -15.51 -3.84 8.05
N ILE A 89 -15.64 -3.97 6.72
CA ILE A 89 -16.95 -4.15 6.08
C ILE A 89 -17.24 -5.63 5.86
N ASP A 90 -16.23 -6.38 5.48
CA ASP A 90 -16.36 -7.80 5.20
C ASP A 90 -15.13 -8.52 5.71
N ASN A 91 -15.31 -9.78 6.10
CA ASN A 91 -14.20 -10.57 6.58
C ASN A 91 -13.29 -10.97 5.42
N LEU A 92 -11.99 -10.74 5.61
CA LEU A 92 -11.01 -11.26 4.65
C LEU A 92 -11.08 -12.78 4.67
N PRO A 93 -11.04 -13.41 3.50
CA PRO A 93 -10.98 -14.88 3.46
C PRO A 93 -9.68 -15.35 4.12
N GLU A 94 -9.70 -16.54 4.67
CA GLU A 94 -8.54 -17.14 5.27
C GLU A 94 -7.58 -17.54 4.14
N LEU A 95 -6.49 -16.80 4.01
CA LEU A 95 -5.53 -16.98 2.91
C LEU A 95 -4.22 -17.55 3.43
N LYS A 96 -3.62 -18.41 2.62
CA LYS A 96 -2.26 -18.89 2.87
C LYS A 96 -1.27 -17.75 2.65
N PRO A 97 -0.06 -17.82 3.24
CA PRO A 97 0.90 -16.71 3.10
C PRO A 97 1.19 -16.29 1.67
N ASN A 98 1.32 -17.23 0.74
CA ASN A 98 1.55 -16.90 -0.67
C ASN A 98 0.32 -16.22 -1.30
N GLU A 99 -0.87 -16.61 -0.89
CA GLU A 99 -2.10 -15.98 -1.37
C GLU A 99 -2.25 -14.56 -0.82
N GLN A 100 -1.84 -14.35 0.43
CA GLN A 100 -1.82 -13.03 1.05
C GLN A 100 -0.87 -12.10 0.27
N SER A 101 0.30 -12.60 -0.09
CA SER A 101 1.27 -11.82 -0.87
C SER A 101 0.72 -11.46 -2.25
N ILE A 102 0.04 -12.38 -2.90
CA ILE A 102 -0.58 -12.12 -4.21
C ILE A 102 -1.65 -11.03 -4.09
N LEU A 103 -2.50 -11.12 -3.07
CA LEU A 103 -3.52 -10.11 -2.84
C LEU A 103 -2.90 -8.73 -2.59
N MET A 104 -1.88 -8.67 -1.75
CA MET A 104 -1.22 -7.39 -1.45
C MET A 104 -0.56 -6.79 -2.68
N ARG A 105 0.09 -7.60 -3.51
CA ARG A 105 0.68 -7.11 -4.75
C ARG A 105 -0.37 -6.50 -5.67
N LYS A 106 -1.48 -7.20 -5.85
CA LYS A 106 -2.59 -6.69 -6.67
C LYS A 106 -3.13 -5.37 -6.11
N ALA A 107 -3.27 -5.30 -4.80
CA ALA A 107 -3.78 -4.10 -4.15
C ALA A 107 -2.82 -2.93 -4.30
N ILE A 108 -1.53 -3.17 -4.19
CA ILE A 108 -0.51 -2.12 -4.39
C ILE A 108 -0.52 -1.64 -5.84
N VAL A 109 -0.59 -2.55 -6.80
CA VAL A 109 -0.71 -2.17 -8.22
C VAL A 109 -1.94 -1.30 -8.44
N GLN A 110 -3.07 -1.71 -7.89
CA GLN A 110 -4.31 -0.95 -8.02
C GLN A 110 -4.19 0.45 -7.40
N TYR A 111 -3.53 0.55 -6.26
CA TYR A 111 -3.29 1.82 -5.59
C TYR A 111 -2.50 2.78 -6.49
N PHE A 112 -1.43 2.30 -7.13
CA PHE A 112 -0.64 3.12 -8.03
C PHE A 112 -1.45 3.58 -9.23
N LEU A 113 -2.31 2.73 -9.76
CA LEU A 113 -3.18 3.08 -10.88
C LEU A 113 -4.25 4.08 -10.47
N ASP A 114 -4.91 3.85 -9.33
CA ASP A 114 -5.98 4.71 -8.86
C ASP A 114 -5.48 6.10 -8.48
N GLU A 115 -4.30 6.18 -7.88
CA GLU A 115 -3.69 7.44 -7.47
C GLU A 115 -2.88 8.07 -8.59
N GLU A 116 -2.86 7.45 -9.76
CA GLU A 116 -2.16 7.94 -10.94
C GLU A 116 -0.70 8.29 -10.65
N ILE A 117 -0.04 7.44 -9.85
CA ILE A 117 1.37 7.62 -9.52
C ILE A 117 2.21 7.21 -10.74
N PRO A 118 3.06 8.12 -11.26
CA PRO A 118 3.84 7.81 -12.46
C PRO A 118 4.82 6.65 -12.22
N LEU A 119 4.84 5.72 -13.16
CA LEU A 119 5.79 4.61 -13.18
C LEU A 119 6.59 4.68 -14.47
N ASP A 120 7.86 4.96 -14.38
CA ASP A 120 8.75 5.07 -15.53
C ASP A 120 9.43 3.76 -15.89
#